data_342ef93487fe2a1a880d5b58845f77a7
#
_entry.id   342ef93487fe2a1a880d5b58845f77a7
#
_cell.length_a   1.000
_cell.length_b   1.000
_cell.length_c   1.000
_cell.angle_alpha   90.00
_cell.angle_beta   90.00
_cell.angle_gamma   90.00
#
_symmetry.space_group_name_H-M   'P 1'
#
loop_
_entity.id
_entity.type
_entity.pdbx_description
1 polymer ?
#
loop_
_entity_poly.entity_id
_entity_poly.type
_entity_poly.pdbx_seq_one_letter_code
_entity_poly.pdbx_strand_id
1 'polypeptide(L)'
;MSRIVYLECRENNHDKFYLMTEYSAGTTFVARWGRIGTEGSSRMYSMSDWHKMLNKRLSHGYVDRTQDYLDGKINGPAAWTEVGGAKYKMSGTRKNWLGHELYKIVAAKTFETVEGYEVQAGETGGWIEKPENLDQDGQCWVADEAIVFGSSASVKDNALVADKAVCAGSVCEDAVVRGEALIKSEAICMGHSLICDSAIVQGIVRGYATVAEKAIVKEGTLVEGDTYYIQS
;
A
#
# COMPACT_ATOMS: atom_id res chain seq x y z
N MET A 1 0.64 15.45 -17.68
CA MET A 1 0.25 15.91 -16.33
C MET A 1 -0.93 15.05 -15.89
N SER A 2 -0.85 14.46 -14.71
CA SER A 2 -1.96 13.66 -14.15
C SER A 2 -3.14 14.58 -13.86
N ARG A 3 -4.36 14.08 -14.11
CA ARG A 3 -5.59 14.81 -13.85
C ARG A 3 -5.83 14.88 -12.34
N ILE A 4 -6.06 16.09 -11.83
CA ILE A 4 -6.31 16.33 -10.40
C ILE A 4 -7.60 17.15 -10.27
N VAL A 5 -8.42 16.81 -9.27
CA VAL A 5 -9.57 17.60 -8.85
C VAL A 5 -9.59 17.64 -7.32
N TYR A 6 -9.60 18.85 -6.76
CA TYR A 6 -9.72 19.09 -5.32
C TYR A 6 -11.00 19.86 -5.02
N LEU A 7 -11.84 19.28 -4.19
CA LEU A 7 -13.14 19.83 -3.82
C LEU A 7 -13.22 20.05 -2.31
N GLU A 8 -13.88 21.13 -1.89
CA GLU A 8 -14.18 21.40 -0.49
C GLU A 8 -15.68 21.58 -0.25
N CYS A 9 -16.16 21.10 0.89
CA CYS A 9 -17.49 21.38 1.41
C CYS A 9 -17.36 22.01 2.80
N ARG A 10 -17.80 23.26 2.94
CA ARG A 10 -17.71 24.06 4.17
C ARG A 10 -19.09 24.48 4.69
N GLU A 11 -20.15 23.80 4.27
CA GLU A 11 -21.52 24.08 4.71
C GLU A 11 -21.90 23.25 5.94
N ASN A 12 -22.76 23.80 6.79
CA ASN A 12 -23.38 23.12 7.94
C ASN A 12 -22.40 22.45 8.90
N ASN A 13 -21.30 23.11 9.26
CA ASN A 13 -20.24 22.55 10.13
C ASN A 13 -19.47 21.34 9.52
N HIS A 14 -19.56 21.16 8.21
CA HIS A 14 -18.85 20.11 7.46
C HIS A 14 -17.62 20.69 6.76
N ASP A 15 -16.49 20.78 7.47
CA ASP A 15 -15.19 21.08 6.86
C ASP A 15 -14.61 19.79 6.25
N LYS A 16 -15.00 19.50 5.01
CA LYS A 16 -14.59 18.27 4.31
C LYS A 16 -13.91 18.58 3.00
N PHE A 17 -12.91 17.77 2.68
CA PHE A 17 -12.28 17.75 1.36
C PHE A 17 -12.60 16.46 0.60
N TYR A 18 -12.45 16.51 -0.71
CA TYR A 18 -12.48 15.38 -1.63
C TYR A 18 -11.47 15.63 -2.74
N LEU A 19 -10.38 14.86 -2.75
CA LEU A 19 -9.31 14.95 -3.74
C LEU A 19 -9.38 13.73 -4.66
N MET A 20 -9.40 13.96 -5.95
CA MET A 20 -9.30 12.92 -6.98
C MET A 20 -8.01 13.13 -7.75
N THR A 21 -7.19 12.09 -7.85
CA THR A 21 -5.93 12.14 -8.58
C THR A 21 -5.86 10.97 -9.55
N GLU A 22 -5.68 11.27 -10.83
CA GLU A 22 -5.42 10.25 -11.84
C GLU A 22 -4.17 9.45 -11.49
N TYR A 23 -4.27 8.13 -11.62
CA TYR A 23 -3.22 7.18 -11.34
C TYR A 23 -3.11 6.18 -12.49
N SER A 24 -1.95 5.58 -12.71
CA SER A 24 -1.72 4.57 -13.75
C SER A 24 -2.19 4.95 -15.16
N ALA A 25 -1.62 6.03 -15.71
CA ALA A 25 -1.79 6.45 -17.10
C ALA A 25 -3.26 6.45 -17.60
N GLY A 26 -4.18 6.94 -16.77
CA GLY A 26 -5.58 7.12 -17.14
C GLY A 26 -6.48 5.90 -17.01
N THR A 27 -6.00 4.81 -16.38
CA THR A 27 -6.84 3.61 -16.16
C THR A 27 -7.57 3.64 -14.82
N THR A 28 -6.95 4.24 -13.81
CA THR A 28 -7.49 4.34 -12.45
C THR A 28 -7.28 5.73 -11.88
N PHE A 29 -7.97 6.05 -10.79
CA PHE A 29 -7.71 7.22 -9.98
C PHE A 29 -7.85 6.89 -8.48
N VAL A 30 -7.14 7.65 -7.66
CA VAL A 30 -7.30 7.61 -6.21
C VAL A 30 -8.24 8.75 -5.80
N ALA A 31 -9.30 8.41 -5.09
CA ALA A 31 -10.10 9.39 -4.36
C ALA A 31 -9.67 9.40 -2.90
N ARG A 32 -9.44 10.59 -2.35
CA ARG A 32 -9.08 10.83 -0.95
C ARG A 32 -10.10 11.78 -0.34
N TRP A 33 -10.58 11.50 0.85
CA TRP A 33 -11.61 12.33 1.50
C TRP A 33 -11.46 12.31 3.01
N GLY A 34 -11.88 13.39 3.63
CA GLY A 34 -11.80 13.51 5.08
C GLY A 34 -12.16 14.90 5.55
N ARG A 35 -11.78 15.22 6.78
CA ARG A 35 -11.87 16.56 7.33
C ARG A 35 -10.71 17.40 6.80
N ILE A 36 -10.97 18.68 6.45
CA ILE A 36 -9.91 19.61 6.02
C ILE A 36 -8.84 19.69 7.13
N GLY A 37 -7.57 19.63 6.74
CA GLY A 37 -6.43 19.61 7.67
C GLY A 37 -6.04 18.22 8.19
N THR A 38 -6.66 17.13 7.69
CA THR A 38 -6.28 15.76 7.99
C THR A 38 -5.84 15.02 6.72
N GLU A 39 -5.14 13.91 6.87
CA GLU A 39 -4.79 13.03 5.74
C GLU A 39 -6.02 12.36 5.11
N GLY A 40 -7.07 12.11 5.89
CA GLY A 40 -8.29 11.47 5.44
C GLY A 40 -8.14 9.99 5.12
N SER A 41 -9.18 9.44 4.46
CA SER A 41 -9.19 8.08 3.94
C SER A 41 -9.03 8.11 2.43
N SER A 42 -8.46 7.06 1.83
CA SER A 42 -8.32 6.94 0.37
C SER A 42 -8.87 5.63 -0.15
N ARG A 43 -9.23 5.62 -1.42
CA ARG A 43 -9.61 4.42 -2.17
C ARG A 43 -9.35 4.63 -3.67
N MET A 44 -8.94 3.56 -4.33
CA MET A 44 -8.76 3.55 -5.78
C MET A 44 -10.07 3.18 -6.49
N TYR A 45 -10.28 3.77 -7.68
CA TYR A 45 -11.44 3.57 -8.53
C TYR A 45 -11.03 3.47 -9.98
N SER A 46 -11.87 2.81 -10.80
CA SER A 46 -11.72 2.82 -12.26
C SER A 46 -11.92 4.25 -12.79
N MET A 47 -11.13 4.63 -13.80
CA MET A 47 -11.29 5.94 -14.47
C MET A 47 -12.69 6.12 -15.08
N SER A 48 -13.39 5.04 -15.41
CA SER A 48 -14.80 5.08 -15.87
C SER A 48 -15.75 5.70 -14.83
N ASP A 49 -15.41 5.64 -13.54
CA ASP A 49 -16.22 6.23 -12.46
C ASP A 49 -15.90 7.69 -12.18
N TRP A 50 -14.85 8.28 -12.79
CA TRP A 50 -14.38 9.63 -12.51
C TRP A 50 -15.50 10.67 -12.56
N HIS A 51 -16.17 10.78 -13.70
CA HIS A 51 -17.22 11.81 -13.90
C HIS A 51 -18.43 11.58 -13.00
N LYS A 52 -18.82 10.32 -12.80
CA LYS A 52 -19.93 9.98 -11.91
C LYS A 52 -19.64 10.42 -10.48
N MET A 53 -18.43 10.16 -9.99
CA MET A 53 -18.05 10.51 -8.62
C MET A 53 -17.87 12.02 -8.44
N LEU A 54 -17.25 12.68 -9.41
CA LEU A 54 -17.12 14.15 -9.42
C LEU A 54 -18.49 14.83 -9.37
N ASN A 55 -19.38 14.48 -10.29
CA ASN A 55 -20.71 15.07 -10.38
C ASN A 55 -21.53 14.82 -9.11
N LYS A 56 -21.40 13.63 -8.52
CA LYS A 56 -22.05 13.32 -7.24
C LYS A 56 -21.57 14.24 -6.11
N ARG A 57 -20.27 14.58 -6.05
CA ARG A 57 -19.75 15.49 -5.01
C ARG A 57 -20.23 16.92 -5.24
N LEU A 58 -20.15 17.39 -6.47
CA LEU A 58 -20.64 18.74 -6.82
C LEU A 58 -22.13 18.92 -6.51
N SER A 59 -22.97 17.90 -6.80
CA SER A 59 -24.40 17.94 -6.46
C SER A 59 -24.67 17.89 -4.94
N HIS A 60 -23.70 17.49 -4.13
CA HIS A 60 -23.79 17.49 -2.66
C HIS A 60 -23.11 18.70 -2.01
N GLY A 61 -23.00 19.83 -2.71
CA GLY A 61 -22.51 21.10 -2.17
C GLY A 61 -20.98 21.22 -2.08
N TYR A 62 -20.22 20.30 -2.68
CA TYR A 62 -18.79 20.50 -2.81
C TYR A 62 -18.47 21.54 -3.88
N VAL A 63 -17.55 22.44 -3.59
CA VAL A 63 -17.07 23.49 -4.48
C VAL A 63 -15.69 23.07 -5.03
N ASP A 64 -15.49 23.25 -6.33
CA ASP A 64 -14.21 23.00 -6.98
C ASP A 64 -13.19 24.09 -6.58
N ARG A 65 -12.13 23.66 -5.94
CA ARG A 65 -11.00 24.48 -5.49
C ARG A 65 -9.68 23.99 -6.09
N THR A 66 -9.76 23.25 -7.19
CA THR A 66 -8.59 22.62 -7.83
C THR A 66 -7.50 23.63 -8.15
N GLN A 67 -7.86 24.78 -8.72
CA GLN A 67 -6.85 25.79 -9.09
C GLN A 67 -6.15 26.38 -7.86
N ASP A 68 -6.90 26.68 -6.79
CA ASP A 68 -6.33 27.23 -5.56
C ASP A 68 -5.41 26.18 -4.86
N TYR A 69 -5.77 24.90 -4.95
CA TYR A 69 -4.95 23.79 -4.45
C TYR A 69 -3.65 23.65 -5.25
N LEU A 70 -3.72 23.69 -6.59
CA LEU A 70 -2.55 23.60 -7.46
C LEU A 70 -1.61 24.81 -7.32
N ASP A 71 -2.17 25.99 -7.07
CA ASP A 71 -1.43 27.24 -6.83
C ASP A 71 -0.84 27.31 -5.40
N GLY A 72 -1.08 26.33 -4.55
CA GLY A 72 -0.61 26.32 -3.15
C GLY A 72 -1.30 27.35 -2.25
N LYS A 73 -2.43 27.93 -2.67
CA LYS A 73 -3.22 28.91 -1.89
C LYS A 73 -4.01 28.27 -0.76
N ILE A 74 -4.29 26.98 -0.89
CA ILE A 74 -4.96 26.17 0.13
C ILE A 74 -4.15 24.91 0.40
N ASN A 75 -4.07 24.53 1.67
CA ASN A 75 -3.41 23.29 2.09
C ASN A 75 -4.42 22.14 2.04
N GLY A 76 -4.07 21.11 1.30
CA GLY A 76 -4.78 19.83 1.25
C GLY A 76 -3.80 18.67 1.44
N PRO A 77 -4.29 17.42 1.55
CA PRO A 77 -3.41 16.27 1.53
C PRO A 77 -2.66 16.22 0.20
N ALA A 78 -1.45 15.67 0.20
CA ALA A 78 -0.67 15.54 -1.02
C ALA A 78 -1.46 14.78 -2.10
N ALA A 79 -1.47 15.31 -3.32
CA ALA A 79 -2.05 14.59 -4.45
C ALA A 79 -1.22 13.34 -4.74
N TRP A 80 -1.89 12.22 -5.00
CA TRP A 80 -1.24 11.04 -5.55
C TRP A 80 -0.85 11.33 -7.00
N THR A 81 0.29 11.96 -7.17
CA THR A 81 0.87 12.13 -8.50
C THR A 81 1.72 10.91 -8.83
N GLU A 82 1.68 10.47 -10.09
CA GLU A 82 2.81 9.72 -10.62
C GLU A 82 4.01 10.67 -10.58
N VAL A 83 4.73 10.66 -9.47
CA VAL A 83 5.97 11.42 -9.37
C VAL A 83 6.90 10.82 -10.42
N GLY A 84 7.45 11.65 -11.28
CA GLY A 84 8.51 11.21 -12.17
C GLY A 84 9.60 10.55 -11.32
N GLY A 85 9.77 9.21 -11.46
CA GLY A 85 10.62 8.42 -10.58
C GLY A 85 9.92 7.42 -9.68
N ALA A 86 8.60 7.25 -9.80
CA ALA A 86 7.87 6.18 -9.09
C ALA A 86 8.58 4.83 -9.25
N LYS A 87 8.71 4.06 -8.16
CA LYS A 87 9.28 2.72 -8.18
C LYS A 87 8.35 1.72 -8.87
N TYR A 88 7.06 1.85 -8.63
CA TYR A 88 6.04 0.97 -9.21
C TYR A 88 4.76 1.74 -9.55
N LYS A 89 3.91 1.10 -10.33
CA LYS A 89 2.55 1.54 -10.68
C LYS A 89 1.56 0.43 -10.33
N MET A 90 0.35 0.80 -9.94
CA MET A 90 -0.74 -0.16 -9.88
C MET A 90 -1.28 -0.38 -11.30
N SER A 91 -1.37 -1.64 -11.71
CA SER A 91 -1.88 -1.99 -13.05
C SER A 91 -3.41 -1.92 -13.08
N GLY A 92 -3.99 -1.96 -14.27
CA GLY A 92 -5.45 -2.10 -14.44
C GLY A 92 -5.97 -3.50 -14.05
N THR A 93 -5.09 -4.48 -13.80
CA THR A 93 -5.46 -5.83 -13.39
C THR A 93 -5.86 -5.85 -11.92
N ARG A 94 -7.06 -6.34 -11.64
CA ARG A 94 -7.61 -6.39 -10.29
C ARG A 94 -8.31 -7.71 -10.00
N LYS A 95 -8.39 -8.07 -8.73
CA LYS A 95 -9.19 -9.20 -8.24
C LYS A 95 -9.90 -8.83 -6.93
N ASN A 96 -11.05 -9.45 -6.66
CA ASN A 96 -11.64 -9.45 -5.32
C ASN A 96 -11.09 -10.62 -4.53
N TRP A 97 -10.60 -10.36 -3.33
CA TRP A 97 -10.08 -11.36 -2.42
C TRP A 97 -10.65 -11.10 -1.02
N LEU A 98 -11.47 -12.00 -0.53
CA LEU A 98 -12.15 -11.92 0.78
C LEU A 98 -12.86 -10.56 1.04
N GLY A 99 -13.43 -9.95 0.00
CA GLY A 99 -14.10 -8.65 0.08
C GLY A 99 -13.19 -7.43 -0.14
N HIS A 100 -11.87 -7.62 -0.26
CA HIS A 100 -10.89 -6.59 -0.60
C HIS A 100 -10.66 -6.54 -2.11
N GLU A 101 -10.71 -5.36 -2.71
CA GLU A 101 -10.33 -5.16 -4.11
C GLU A 101 -8.82 -4.95 -4.18
N LEU A 102 -8.11 -5.90 -4.80
CA LEU A 102 -6.66 -5.90 -4.93
C LEU A 102 -6.24 -5.54 -6.34
N TYR A 103 -5.12 -4.86 -6.46
CA TYR A 103 -4.52 -4.42 -7.71
C TYR A 103 -3.13 -5.03 -7.88
N LYS A 104 -2.86 -5.58 -9.06
CA LYS A 104 -1.53 -6.05 -9.44
C LYS A 104 -0.61 -4.85 -9.62
N ILE A 105 0.62 -4.91 -9.10
CA ILE A 105 1.61 -3.85 -9.32
C ILE A 105 2.54 -4.17 -10.49
N VAL A 106 3.16 -3.14 -11.05
CA VAL A 106 4.16 -3.24 -12.13
C VAL A 106 5.30 -2.31 -11.80
N ALA A 107 6.53 -2.80 -11.84
CA ALA A 107 7.73 -1.99 -11.63
C ALA A 107 7.83 -0.89 -12.69
N ALA A 108 8.08 0.34 -12.28
CA ALA A 108 8.24 1.47 -13.18
C ALA A 108 9.71 1.80 -13.45
N LYS A 109 10.64 1.27 -12.65
CA LYS A 109 12.09 1.33 -12.81
C LYS A 109 12.73 0.02 -12.41
N THR A 110 13.94 -0.22 -12.85
CA THR A 110 14.77 -1.36 -12.43
C THR A 110 15.37 -1.08 -11.06
N PHE A 111 15.35 -2.05 -10.17
CA PHE A 111 15.97 -2.01 -8.83
C PHE A 111 16.25 -3.43 -8.33
N GLU A 112 17.09 -3.55 -7.32
CA GLU A 112 17.44 -4.83 -6.69
C GLU A 112 16.72 -4.98 -5.35
N THR A 113 16.20 -6.16 -5.05
CA THR A 113 15.57 -6.49 -3.74
C THR A 113 16.63 -6.85 -2.71
N VAL A 114 16.23 -6.94 -1.44
CA VAL A 114 17.11 -7.34 -0.33
C VAL A 114 17.71 -8.74 -0.50
N GLU A 115 17.05 -9.64 -1.25
CA GLU A 115 17.58 -10.97 -1.58
C GLU A 115 18.46 -10.97 -2.86
N GLY A 116 18.77 -9.82 -3.44
CA GLY A 116 19.64 -9.69 -4.63
C GLY A 116 18.93 -10.03 -5.96
N TYR A 117 17.60 -10.12 -5.96
CA TYR A 117 16.83 -10.27 -7.20
C TYR A 117 16.65 -8.90 -7.87
N GLU A 118 17.02 -8.81 -9.15
CA GLU A 118 16.85 -7.60 -9.94
C GLU A 118 15.45 -7.54 -10.56
N VAL A 119 14.60 -6.68 -10.04
CA VAL A 119 13.27 -6.38 -10.59
C VAL A 119 13.44 -5.46 -11.78
N GLN A 120 13.00 -5.90 -12.98
CA GLN A 120 13.11 -5.13 -14.21
C GLN A 120 11.94 -4.14 -14.36
N ALA A 121 12.21 -2.97 -14.94
CA ALA A 121 11.14 -2.05 -15.34
C ALA A 121 10.13 -2.75 -16.28
N GLY A 122 8.85 -2.69 -15.95
CA GLY A 122 7.76 -3.44 -16.63
C GLY A 122 7.44 -4.79 -16.02
N GLU A 123 8.24 -5.29 -15.09
CA GLU A 123 7.98 -6.55 -14.40
C GLU A 123 6.74 -6.45 -13.50
N THR A 124 5.92 -7.50 -13.54
CA THR A 124 4.70 -7.58 -12.74
C THR A 124 5.02 -8.12 -11.36
N GLY A 125 4.68 -7.38 -10.32
CA GLY A 125 4.79 -7.81 -8.93
C GLY A 125 3.50 -8.43 -8.38
N GLY A 126 3.35 -8.43 -7.07
CA GLY A 126 2.22 -9.00 -6.35
C GLY A 126 0.95 -8.12 -6.34
N TRP A 127 0.18 -8.23 -5.27
CA TRP A 127 -1.12 -7.61 -5.11
C TRP A 127 -1.15 -6.69 -3.90
N ILE A 128 -1.64 -5.47 -4.08
CA ILE A 128 -1.87 -4.53 -2.98
C ILE A 128 -3.31 -4.00 -3.05
N GLU A 129 -3.89 -3.65 -1.90
CA GLU A 129 -5.23 -3.06 -1.85
C GLU A 129 -5.19 -1.56 -2.18
N LYS A 130 -4.13 -0.88 -1.78
CA LYS A 130 -3.99 0.57 -1.91
C LYS A 130 -2.51 0.97 -1.95
N PRO A 131 -2.20 2.16 -2.48
CA PRO A 131 -0.81 2.62 -2.58
C PRO A 131 -0.04 2.65 -1.26
N GLU A 132 -0.70 2.91 -0.13
CA GLU A 132 -0.08 2.95 1.19
C GLU A 132 0.43 1.59 1.69
N ASN A 133 0.03 0.50 1.03
CA ASN A 133 0.50 -0.83 1.39
C ASN A 133 1.94 -1.12 0.94
N LEU A 134 2.48 -0.37 -0.02
CA LEU A 134 3.85 -0.50 -0.49
C LEU A 134 4.47 0.88 -0.68
N ASP A 135 5.61 1.13 -0.04
CA ASP A 135 6.31 2.40 -0.17
C ASP A 135 6.92 2.57 -1.56
N GLN A 136 6.96 3.81 -2.05
CA GLN A 136 7.62 4.19 -3.30
C GLN A 136 9.12 4.40 -3.10
N ASP A 137 9.56 4.63 -1.88
CA ASP A 137 10.96 4.77 -1.51
C ASP A 137 11.61 3.40 -1.21
N GLY A 138 12.94 3.38 -1.08
CA GLY A 138 13.70 2.17 -0.80
C GLY A 138 13.60 1.09 -1.89
N GLN A 139 13.96 -0.14 -1.54
CA GLN A 139 13.97 -1.31 -2.43
C GLN A 139 12.85 -2.30 -2.12
N CYS A 140 11.92 -1.95 -1.21
CA CYS A 140 10.85 -2.85 -0.82
C CYS A 140 9.99 -3.29 -2.01
N TRP A 141 9.55 -4.55 -1.98
CA TRP A 141 8.77 -5.12 -3.08
C TRP A 141 7.73 -6.13 -2.59
N VAL A 142 6.63 -6.21 -3.34
CA VAL A 142 5.65 -7.30 -3.24
C VAL A 142 5.75 -8.07 -4.55
N ALA A 143 6.16 -9.32 -4.49
CA ALA A 143 6.48 -10.15 -5.66
C ALA A 143 5.42 -11.23 -5.91
N ASP A 144 5.46 -11.88 -7.05
CA ASP A 144 4.71 -13.06 -7.45
C ASP A 144 3.19 -12.95 -7.24
N GLU A 145 2.63 -13.81 -6.39
CA GLU A 145 1.22 -13.83 -6.02
C GLU A 145 0.98 -13.35 -4.58
N ALA A 146 2.01 -12.77 -3.94
CA ALA A 146 1.90 -12.22 -2.60
C ALA A 146 0.84 -11.12 -2.52
N ILE A 147 0.18 -11.03 -1.36
CA ILE A 147 -0.94 -10.11 -1.12
C ILE A 147 -0.63 -9.23 0.09
N VAL A 148 -0.76 -7.92 -0.08
CA VAL A 148 -0.69 -6.94 1.03
C VAL A 148 -1.99 -6.14 1.06
N PHE A 149 -2.71 -6.20 2.19
CA PHE A 149 -4.04 -5.60 2.30
C PHE A 149 -4.35 -5.13 3.71
N GLY A 150 -5.36 -4.26 3.84
CA GLY A 150 -5.81 -3.73 5.11
C GLY A 150 -5.25 -2.35 5.44
N SER A 151 -5.83 -1.71 6.45
CA SER A 151 -5.52 -0.31 6.80
C SER A 151 -4.15 -0.15 7.45
N SER A 152 -3.70 -1.14 8.22
CA SER A 152 -2.41 -1.14 8.93
C SER A 152 -1.28 -1.82 8.15
N ALA A 153 -1.59 -2.49 7.03
CA ALA A 153 -0.60 -3.19 6.24
C ALA A 153 0.33 -2.23 5.51
N SER A 154 1.63 -2.43 5.67
CA SER A 154 2.64 -1.65 4.96
C SER A 154 3.93 -2.45 4.73
N VAL A 155 4.52 -2.29 3.54
CA VAL A 155 5.84 -2.83 3.19
C VAL A 155 6.74 -1.64 2.86
N LYS A 156 7.83 -1.48 3.61
CA LYS A 156 8.69 -0.29 3.58
C LYS A 156 10.18 -0.63 3.52
N ASP A 157 10.99 0.40 3.35
CA ASP A 157 12.45 0.34 3.31
C ASP A 157 12.94 -0.63 2.21
N ASN A 158 13.55 -1.77 2.57
CA ASN A 158 14.00 -2.80 1.62
C ASN A 158 13.22 -4.11 1.74
N ALA A 159 12.17 -4.15 2.56
CA ALA A 159 11.43 -5.36 2.87
C ALA A 159 10.85 -6.06 1.63
N LEU A 160 10.83 -7.38 1.66
CA LEU A 160 10.30 -8.21 0.58
C LEU A 160 9.13 -9.08 1.08
N VAL A 161 8.02 -9.04 0.34
CA VAL A 161 6.90 -9.98 0.52
C VAL A 161 6.72 -10.72 -0.79
N ALA A 162 6.93 -12.05 -0.80
CA ALA A 162 7.03 -12.84 -2.03
C ALA A 162 6.21 -14.13 -2.01
N ASP A 163 6.25 -14.87 -3.11
CA ASP A 163 5.57 -16.15 -3.34
C ASP A 163 4.04 -16.01 -3.21
N LYS A 164 3.45 -16.66 -2.19
CA LYS A 164 2.01 -16.59 -1.87
C LYS A 164 1.75 -16.01 -0.48
N ALA A 165 2.71 -15.32 0.09
CA ALA A 165 2.59 -14.74 1.41
C ALA A 165 1.44 -13.72 1.48
N VAL A 166 0.78 -13.66 2.62
CA VAL A 166 -0.34 -12.75 2.88
C VAL A 166 0.01 -11.84 4.05
N CYS A 167 0.02 -10.54 3.81
CA CYS A 167 0.41 -9.54 4.80
C CYS A 167 -0.72 -8.56 5.07
N ALA A 168 -1.20 -8.52 6.31
CA ALA A 168 -2.12 -7.52 6.84
C ALA A 168 -1.47 -6.63 7.91
N GLY A 169 -0.20 -6.88 8.27
CA GLY A 169 0.61 -6.14 9.23
C GLY A 169 1.70 -5.31 8.58
N SER A 170 2.73 -4.97 9.34
CA SER A 170 3.88 -4.15 8.89
C SER A 170 5.11 -5.02 8.64
N VAL A 171 5.76 -4.84 7.47
CA VAL A 171 7.03 -5.46 7.11
C VAL A 171 7.98 -4.34 6.70
N CYS A 172 9.12 -4.20 7.36
CA CYS A 172 10.03 -3.07 7.13
C CYS A 172 11.51 -3.46 7.33
N GLU A 173 12.39 -2.49 7.09
CA GLU A 173 13.84 -2.67 7.07
C GLU A 173 14.23 -3.71 6.01
N ASP A 174 15.00 -4.73 6.35
CA ASP A 174 15.43 -5.80 5.43
C ASP A 174 14.67 -7.12 5.67
N ALA A 175 13.48 -7.05 6.25
CA ALA A 175 12.68 -8.23 6.56
C ALA A 175 12.13 -8.91 5.30
N VAL A 176 12.16 -10.24 5.29
CA VAL A 176 11.66 -11.09 4.18
C VAL A 176 10.50 -11.95 4.67
N VAL A 177 9.38 -11.88 3.94
CA VAL A 177 8.19 -12.72 4.17
C VAL A 177 7.89 -13.47 2.88
N ARG A 178 7.92 -14.81 2.90
CA ARG A 178 7.74 -15.62 1.69
C ARG A 178 7.04 -16.96 1.96
N GLY A 179 6.89 -17.78 0.92
CA GLY A 179 6.15 -19.03 0.99
C GLY A 179 4.64 -18.79 1.07
N GLU A 180 3.97 -19.41 2.00
CA GLU A 180 2.54 -19.23 2.32
C GLU A 180 2.38 -18.57 3.70
N ALA A 181 3.37 -17.81 4.14
CA ALA A 181 3.38 -17.15 5.45
C ALA A 181 2.25 -16.13 5.58
N LEU A 182 1.72 -15.99 6.78
CA LEU A 182 0.61 -15.11 7.10
C LEU A 182 0.99 -14.10 8.18
N ILE A 183 1.07 -12.83 7.82
CA ILE A 183 1.29 -11.72 8.76
C ILE A 183 -0.07 -11.09 9.06
N LYS A 184 -0.51 -11.23 10.30
CA LYS A 184 -1.81 -10.69 10.77
C LYS A 184 -1.73 -9.17 10.97
N SER A 185 -2.92 -8.54 11.06
CA SER A 185 -3.02 -7.14 11.47
C SER A 185 -2.26 -6.91 12.79
N GLU A 186 -1.66 -5.72 12.94
CA GLU A 186 -0.85 -5.31 14.10
C GLU A 186 0.47 -6.08 14.30
N ALA A 187 0.72 -7.16 13.55
CA ALA A 187 2.02 -7.84 13.57
C ALA A 187 3.10 -6.99 12.88
N ILE A 188 4.33 -7.07 13.39
CA ILE A 188 5.48 -6.33 12.88
C ILE A 188 6.63 -7.30 12.60
N CYS A 189 7.12 -7.30 11.37
CA CYS A 189 8.32 -8.00 10.94
C CYS A 189 9.36 -6.97 10.51
N MET A 190 10.55 -6.97 11.11
CA MET A 190 11.58 -5.95 10.88
C MET A 190 13.00 -6.50 11.10
N GLY A 191 14.01 -5.68 10.85
CA GLY A 191 15.41 -6.11 10.86
C GLY A 191 15.73 -6.97 9.65
N HIS A 192 16.57 -7.98 9.83
CA HIS A 192 16.88 -9.00 8.85
C HIS A 192 16.09 -10.29 9.10
N SER A 193 14.85 -10.16 9.61
CA SER A 193 14.03 -11.33 9.94
C SER A 193 13.51 -12.03 8.71
N LEU A 194 13.45 -13.37 8.79
CA LEU A 194 12.89 -14.23 7.75
C LEU A 194 11.65 -14.95 8.27
N ILE A 195 10.52 -14.74 7.60
CA ILE A 195 9.28 -15.45 7.86
C ILE A 195 8.93 -16.25 6.61
N CYS A 196 8.89 -17.58 6.71
CA CYS A 196 8.71 -18.42 5.53
C CYS A 196 7.80 -19.63 5.77
N ASP A 197 7.67 -20.47 4.74
CA ASP A 197 6.81 -21.63 4.68
C ASP A 197 5.34 -21.29 4.95
N SER A 198 4.71 -21.85 5.99
CA SER A 198 3.33 -21.58 6.39
C SER A 198 3.26 -20.95 7.78
N ALA A 199 4.28 -20.18 8.16
CA ALA A 199 4.35 -19.53 9.46
C ALA A 199 3.28 -18.44 9.62
N ILE A 200 2.79 -18.26 10.83
CA ILE A 200 1.79 -17.24 11.17
C ILE A 200 2.37 -16.28 12.22
N VAL A 201 2.39 -14.99 11.91
CA VAL A 201 2.87 -13.96 12.85
C VAL A 201 1.70 -13.07 13.27
N GLN A 202 1.47 -12.97 14.58
CA GLN A 202 0.52 -12.07 15.24
C GLN A 202 1.24 -11.11 16.20
N GLY A 203 2.51 -11.36 16.52
CA GLY A 203 3.37 -10.56 17.39
C GLY A 203 4.45 -9.80 16.63
N ILE A 204 5.61 -9.66 17.25
CA ILE A 204 6.76 -8.94 16.69
C ILE A 204 7.90 -9.90 16.40
N VAL A 205 8.45 -9.83 15.19
CA VAL A 205 9.66 -10.58 14.78
C VAL A 205 10.71 -9.57 14.33
N ARG A 206 11.92 -9.62 14.90
CA ARG A 206 12.98 -8.65 14.56
C ARG A 206 14.40 -9.25 14.68
N GLY A 207 15.38 -8.44 14.28
CA GLY A 207 16.80 -8.86 14.27
C GLY A 207 17.06 -9.87 13.15
N TYR A 208 17.75 -10.94 13.43
CA TYR A 208 18.04 -12.05 12.50
C TYR A 208 17.14 -13.27 12.72
N ALA A 209 16.00 -13.08 13.37
CA ALA A 209 15.10 -14.17 13.71
C ALA A 209 14.49 -14.83 12.46
N THR A 210 14.43 -16.14 12.44
CA THR A 210 13.75 -16.94 11.43
C THR A 210 12.50 -17.59 12.03
N VAL A 211 11.35 -17.40 11.41
CA VAL A 211 10.08 -18.07 11.77
C VAL A 211 9.65 -18.91 10.56
N ALA A 212 9.60 -20.22 10.72
CA ALA A 212 9.45 -21.14 9.60
C ALA A 212 8.46 -22.28 9.88
N GLU A 213 8.26 -23.14 8.89
CA GLU A 213 7.37 -24.29 8.91
C GLU A 213 5.90 -23.88 9.20
N LYS A 214 5.33 -24.32 10.31
CA LYS A 214 3.97 -24.00 10.77
C LYS A 214 3.97 -23.20 12.08
N ALA A 215 5.09 -22.56 12.39
CA ALA A 215 5.25 -21.81 13.63
C ALA A 215 4.21 -20.68 13.75
N ILE A 216 3.72 -20.46 14.96
CA ILE A 216 2.78 -19.41 15.27
C ILE A 216 3.40 -18.48 16.33
N VAL A 217 3.75 -17.25 15.91
CA VAL A 217 4.13 -16.19 16.84
C VAL A 217 2.86 -15.51 17.30
N LYS A 218 2.44 -15.75 18.53
CA LYS A 218 1.19 -15.23 19.09
C LYS A 218 1.28 -13.73 19.35
N GLU A 219 0.13 -13.09 19.46
CA GLU A 219 -0.01 -11.69 19.88
C GLU A 219 0.73 -11.46 21.23
N GLY A 220 1.40 -10.34 21.34
CA GLY A 220 2.23 -9.99 22.52
C GLY A 220 3.56 -10.74 22.61
N THR A 221 3.86 -11.66 21.70
CA THR A 221 5.15 -12.35 21.66
C THR A 221 6.17 -11.55 20.87
N LEU A 222 7.39 -11.47 21.38
CA LEU A 222 8.57 -10.95 20.70
C LEU A 222 9.53 -12.09 20.37
N VAL A 223 9.85 -12.27 19.09
CA VAL A 223 10.94 -13.15 18.62
C VAL A 223 12.05 -12.26 18.08
N GLU A 224 13.24 -12.34 18.67
CA GLU A 224 14.35 -11.46 18.30
C GLU A 224 15.71 -12.16 18.34
N GLY A 225 16.73 -11.47 17.83
CA GLY A 225 18.10 -11.96 17.80
C GLY A 225 18.35 -12.95 16.66
N ASP A 226 19.23 -13.89 16.86
CA ASP A 226 19.57 -14.98 15.93
C ASP A 226 18.81 -16.25 16.35
N THR A 227 17.48 -16.18 16.27
CA THR A 227 16.58 -17.22 16.78
C THR A 227 15.90 -17.95 15.63
N TYR A 228 15.95 -19.28 15.65
CA TYR A 228 15.17 -20.12 14.72
C TYR A 228 13.91 -20.63 15.43
N TYR A 229 12.76 -20.11 15.06
CA TYR A 229 11.47 -20.38 15.69
C TYR A 229 10.64 -21.31 14.79
N ILE A 230 10.50 -22.57 15.23
CA ILE A 230 9.66 -23.59 14.58
C ILE A 230 8.72 -24.18 15.62
N GLN A 231 7.57 -24.67 15.17
CA GLN A 231 6.64 -25.41 16.02
C GLN A 231 6.83 -26.91 15.75
N SER A 232 7.25 -27.63 16.77
CA SER A 232 7.30 -29.09 16.77
C SER A 232 5.91 -29.72 16.87
#